data_66a6ae7a16c3ccca6217ab3b9027dc90
#
_entry.id   66a6ae7a16c3ccca6217ab3b9027dc90
#
_cell.length_a   1.000
_cell.length_b   1.000
_cell.length_c   1.000
_cell.angle_alpha   90.00
_cell.angle_beta   90.00
_cell.angle_gamma   90.00
#
_symmetry.space_group_name_H-M   'P 1'
#
loop_
_entity.id
_entity.type
_entity.pdbx_description
1 polymer ?
#
loop_
_entity_poly.entity_id
_entity_poly.type
_entity_poly.pdbx_seq_one_letter_code
_entity_poly.pdbx_strand_id
1 'polypeptide(L)'
;MNTENTLNEHQGHWMLAKLGKRVLRPGGRELTEKLIAGLQITPEDDIVEFAPGLGFTANIACGYRPKSYTGVDLNEEAATIARKRIKYDKAKIINANAAQSTLPDAYANKVYGEAMLTMQPLEQKKAIIAEAFRILKSGGYYGIHELGIAPDSVSEEIKEDIYRELSETIRVHARPMTALEWTALLEEQGFKIIRVEHNPMLLLERSRMIQDEGWLRVLLITFNLLRFPEIRKRV
;
A
#
# COMPACT_ATOMS: atom_id res chain seq x y z
N MET A 1 -11.00 -20.07 17.60
CA MET A 1 -9.66 -20.48 17.17
C MET A 1 -8.90 -19.22 16.88
N ASN A 2 -8.01 -18.83 17.80
CA ASN A 2 -7.16 -17.64 17.67
C ASN A 2 -6.09 -17.91 16.61
N THR A 3 -6.26 -17.40 15.42
CA THR A 3 -5.13 -17.20 14.50
C THR A 3 -4.45 -15.92 14.96
N GLU A 4 -3.35 -16.10 15.68
CA GLU A 4 -2.46 -15.02 16.07
C GLU A 4 -2.07 -14.20 14.83
N ASN A 5 -2.51 -12.95 14.81
CA ASN A 5 -2.25 -11.99 13.75
C ASN A 5 -0.88 -11.34 13.98
N THR A 6 0.15 -12.18 14.18
CA THR A 6 1.55 -11.76 14.30
C THR A 6 2.07 -11.38 12.92
N LEU A 7 2.93 -10.37 12.85
CA LEU A 7 3.67 -10.03 11.62
C LEU A 7 4.37 -11.30 11.13
N ASN A 8 3.89 -11.84 10.00
CA ASN A 8 4.47 -13.06 9.46
C ASN A 8 5.87 -12.74 8.91
N GLU A 9 6.90 -12.95 9.73
CA GLU A 9 8.31 -12.67 9.43
C GLU A 9 8.83 -13.39 8.17
N HIS A 10 8.08 -14.37 7.65
CA HIS A 10 8.41 -15.09 6.44
C HIS A 10 7.93 -14.39 5.15
N GLN A 11 7.09 -13.36 5.24
CA GLN A 11 6.65 -12.58 4.08
C GLN A 11 7.76 -11.62 3.63
N GLY A 12 7.97 -11.53 2.32
CA GLY A 12 9.10 -10.80 1.73
C GLY A 12 9.20 -9.33 2.16
N HIS A 13 8.07 -8.63 2.27
CA HIS A 13 8.06 -7.22 2.68
C HIS A 13 8.47 -7.00 4.14
N TRP A 14 8.14 -7.92 5.06
CA TRP A 14 8.60 -7.85 6.46
C TRP A 14 10.08 -8.17 6.60
N MET A 15 10.61 -9.09 5.78
CA MET A 15 12.06 -9.34 5.72
C MET A 15 12.83 -8.10 5.28
N LEU A 16 12.34 -7.41 4.25
CA LEU A 16 12.94 -6.16 3.78
C LEU A 16 12.84 -5.05 4.85
N ALA A 17 11.74 -4.97 5.60
CA ALA A 17 11.59 -4.06 6.72
C ALA A 17 12.61 -4.34 7.84
N LYS A 18 12.87 -5.61 8.15
CA LYS A 18 13.87 -6.06 9.14
C LYS A 18 15.30 -5.68 8.73
N LEU A 19 15.60 -5.68 7.43
CA LEU A 19 16.87 -5.16 6.90
C LEU A 19 16.99 -3.63 7.01
N GLY A 20 15.91 -2.93 7.34
CA GLY A 20 15.87 -1.48 7.48
C GLY A 20 15.30 -0.74 6.27
N LYS A 21 14.75 -1.46 5.28
CA LYS A 21 14.06 -0.84 4.14
C LYS A 21 12.73 -0.22 4.61
N ARG A 22 12.46 1.00 4.18
CA ARG A 22 11.25 1.76 4.54
C ARG A 22 10.21 1.79 3.44
N VAL A 23 10.69 1.88 2.20
CA VAL A 23 9.83 1.88 1.02
C VAL A 23 9.67 0.43 0.56
N LEU A 24 8.52 -0.17 0.89
CA LEU A 24 8.25 -1.61 0.70
C LEU A 24 7.25 -1.87 -0.43
N ARG A 25 6.88 -0.85 -1.17
CA ARG A 25 5.86 -0.91 -2.23
C ARG A 25 6.47 -0.79 -3.62
N PRO A 26 5.88 -1.46 -4.61
CA PRO A 26 6.27 -1.33 -6.00
C PRO A 26 6.18 0.13 -6.46
N GLY A 27 7.00 0.54 -7.45
CA GLY A 27 7.00 1.92 -7.94
C GLY A 27 7.69 2.94 -7.02
N GLY A 28 8.04 2.53 -5.79
CA GLY A 28 8.85 3.30 -4.86
C GLY A 28 8.19 4.60 -4.36
N ARG A 29 9.02 5.45 -3.79
CA ARG A 29 8.60 6.73 -3.20
C ARG A 29 8.01 7.70 -4.22
N GLU A 30 8.54 7.71 -5.44
CA GLU A 30 8.08 8.60 -6.51
C GLU A 30 6.59 8.42 -6.82
N LEU A 31 6.14 7.15 -6.97
CA LEU A 31 4.75 6.87 -7.28
C LEU A 31 3.82 7.18 -6.08
N THR A 32 4.32 6.99 -4.84
CA THR A 32 3.63 7.44 -3.64
C THR A 32 3.43 8.96 -3.62
N GLU A 33 4.47 9.71 -3.94
CA GLU A 33 4.39 11.19 -3.99
C GLU A 33 3.40 11.65 -5.06
N LYS A 34 3.37 10.98 -6.23
CA LYS A 34 2.36 11.23 -7.27
C LYS A 34 0.94 10.90 -6.82
N LEU A 35 0.76 9.77 -6.10
CA LEU A 35 -0.52 9.38 -5.51
C LEU A 35 -1.02 10.47 -4.54
N ILE A 36 -0.19 10.83 -3.55
CA ILE A 36 -0.58 11.82 -2.53
C ILE A 36 -0.83 13.20 -3.15
N ALA A 37 0.01 13.64 -4.11
CA ALA A 37 -0.22 14.88 -4.84
C ALA A 37 -1.53 14.84 -5.65
N GLY A 38 -1.86 13.70 -6.27
CA GLY A 38 -3.09 13.50 -7.02
C GLY A 38 -4.36 13.57 -6.16
N LEU A 39 -4.26 13.29 -4.86
CA LEU A 39 -5.38 13.45 -3.93
C LEU A 39 -5.71 14.90 -3.63
N GLN A 40 -4.82 15.86 -3.91
CA GLN A 40 -5.03 17.29 -3.68
C GLN A 40 -5.47 17.58 -2.23
N ILE A 41 -4.71 17.05 -1.28
CA ILE A 41 -5.02 17.16 0.16
C ILE A 41 -4.96 18.61 0.61
N THR A 42 -5.99 19.06 1.33
CA THR A 42 -6.11 20.38 1.94
C THR A 42 -6.31 20.30 3.46
N PRO A 43 -6.14 21.40 4.20
CA PRO A 43 -6.40 21.44 5.65
C PRO A 43 -7.86 21.16 6.06
N GLU A 44 -8.81 21.23 5.14
CA GLU A 44 -10.22 20.95 5.37
C GLU A 44 -10.59 19.47 5.18
N ASP A 45 -9.65 18.65 4.66
CA ASP A 45 -9.94 17.27 4.32
C ASP A 45 -9.85 16.32 5.52
N ASP A 46 -10.85 15.48 5.64
CA ASP A 46 -10.80 14.25 6.43
C ASP A 46 -10.21 13.14 5.54
N ILE A 47 -9.10 12.52 5.96
CA ILE A 47 -8.37 11.52 5.17
C ILE A 47 -8.50 10.15 5.80
N VAL A 48 -8.66 9.11 4.97
CA VAL A 48 -8.57 7.70 5.37
C VAL A 48 -7.49 6.99 4.55
N GLU A 49 -6.60 6.29 5.23
CA GLU A 49 -5.63 5.36 4.62
C GLU A 49 -5.99 3.92 4.99
N PHE A 50 -6.15 3.06 3.99
CA PHE A 50 -6.30 1.62 4.19
C PHE A 50 -4.92 0.96 4.24
N ALA A 51 -4.71 0.14 5.25
CA ALA A 51 -3.47 -0.58 5.52
C ALA A 51 -2.21 0.34 5.59
N PRO A 52 -2.16 1.33 6.50
CA PRO A 52 -1.00 2.22 6.64
C PRO A 52 0.31 1.50 6.99
N GLY A 53 0.25 0.25 7.38
CA GLY A 53 1.40 -0.57 7.71
C GLY A 53 2.30 0.12 8.76
N LEU A 54 3.52 0.49 8.37
CA LEU A 54 4.47 1.14 9.28
C LEU A 54 4.32 2.68 9.36
N GLY A 55 3.32 3.27 8.70
CA GLY A 55 2.98 4.69 8.80
C GLY A 55 3.91 5.65 8.04
N PHE A 56 4.68 5.18 7.05
CA PHE A 56 5.57 6.07 6.30
C PHE A 56 4.80 6.99 5.35
N THR A 57 3.84 6.45 4.60
CA THR A 57 2.99 7.25 3.70
C THR A 57 2.07 8.17 4.47
N ALA A 58 1.55 7.69 5.61
CA ALA A 58 0.78 8.51 6.54
C ALA A 58 1.48 9.82 6.90
N ASN A 59 2.79 9.79 7.20
CA ASN A 59 3.53 11.01 7.52
C ASN A 59 3.66 11.96 6.32
N ILE A 60 3.70 11.44 5.08
CA ILE A 60 3.70 12.29 3.87
C ILE A 60 2.34 12.98 3.74
N ALA A 61 1.24 12.23 3.84
CA ALA A 61 -0.12 12.77 3.78
C ALA A 61 -0.39 13.78 4.90
N CYS A 62 0.00 13.45 6.14
CA CYS A 62 -0.13 14.35 7.30
C CYS A 62 0.73 15.62 7.18
N GLY A 63 1.79 15.61 6.34
CA GLY A 63 2.58 16.79 6.02
C GLY A 63 1.76 17.92 5.37
N TYR A 64 0.67 17.60 4.69
CA TYR A 64 -0.29 18.57 4.13
C TYR A 64 -1.24 19.16 5.20
N ARG A 65 -1.14 18.71 6.46
CA ARG A 65 -1.90 19.18 7.61
C ARG A 65 -3.43 19.08 7.43
N PRO A 66 -3.95 17.90 7.04
CA PRO A 66 -5.39 17.71 6.84
C PRO A 66 -6.16 17.98 8.13
N LYS A 67 -7.50 18.14 8.02
CA LYS A 67 -8.37 18.30 9.18
C LYS A 67 -8.31 17.11 10.12
N SER A 68 -8.27 15.89 9.56
CA SER A 68 -8.05 14.64 10.31
C SER A 68 -7.38 13.57 9.43
N TYR A 69 -6.71 12.62 10.07
CA TYR A 69 -6.19 11.41 9.44
C TYR A 69 -6.68 10.17 10.20
N THR A 70 -7.21 9.20 9.50
CA THR A 70 -7.61 7.90 10.05
C THR A 70 -6.96 6.78 9.25
N GLY A 71 -6.08 6.01 9.90
CA GLY A 71 -5.58 4.75 9.33
C GLY A 71 -6.48 3.58 9.74
N VAL A 72 -6.77 2.69 8.81
CA VAL A 72 -7.51 1.44 9.04
C VAL A 72 -6.58 0.29 8.74
N ASP A 73 -6.18 -0.47 9.74
CA ASP A 73 -5.28 -1.63 9.58
C ASP A 73 -5.84 -2.85 10.30
N LEU A 74 -5.83 -3.99 9.60
CA LEU A 74 -6.29 -5.26 10.16
C LEU A 74 -5.26 -5.85 11.14
N ASN A 75 -3.98 -5.54 10.94
CA ASN A 75 -2.89 -6.04 11.76
C ASN A 75 -2.63 -5.11 12.95
N GLU A 76 -2.95 -5.54 14.16
CA GLU A 76 -2.81 -4.72 15.38
C GLU A 76 -1.34 -4.39 15.71
N GLU A 77 -0.39 -5.25 15.34
CA GLU A 77 1.03 -4.97 15.56
C GLU A 77 1.49 -3.83 14.64
N ALA A 78 1.11 -3.88 13.34
CA ALA A 78 1.36 -2.79 12.40
C ALA A 78 0.67 -1.50 12.85
N ALA A 79 -0.60 -1.58 13.27
CA ALA A 79 -1.35 -0.45 13.80
C ALA A 79 -0.66 0.18 15.01
N THR A 80 -0.13 -0.63 15.92
CA THR A 80 0.62 -0.17 17.10
C THR A 80 1.91 0.55 16.70
N ILE A 81 2.63 0.04 15.71
CA ILE A 81 3.83 0.70 15.18
C ILE A 81 3.48 2.02 14.51
N ALA A 82 2.41 2.03 13.69
CA ALA A 82 1.92 3.22 13.01
C ALA A 82 1.56 4.33 14.01
N ARG A 83 0.80 4.01 15.07
CA ARG A 83 0.43 4.97 16.15
C ARG A 83 1.66 5.66 16.75
N LYS A 84 2.78 4.95 16.91
CA LYS A 84 4.03 5.51 17.46
C LYS A 84 4.82 6.33 16.44
N ARG A 85 4.70 6.02 15.14
CA ARG A 85 5.50 6.65 14.08
C ARG A 85 4.85 7.84 13.42
N ILE A 86 3.52 7.87 13.37
CA ILE A 86 2.79 8.98 12.78
C ILE A 86 2.86 10.17 13.74
N LYS A 87 3.52 11.24 13.29
CA LYS A 87 3.74 12.45 14.10
C LYS A 87 2.72 13.52 13.70
N TYR A 88 1.46 13.21 13.95
CA TYR A 88 0.36 14.13 13.69
C TYR A 88 -0.69 13.99 14.80
N ASP A 89 -0.98 15.08 15.50
CA ASP A 89 -1.84 15.11 16.68
C ASP A 89 -3.30 14.75 16.37
N LYS A 90 -3.76 15.00 15.12
CA LYS A 90 -5.09 14.66 14.62
C LYS A 90 -5.15 13.31 13.90
N ALA A 91 -4.13 12.47 14.08
CA ALA A 91 -4.11 11.13 13.52
C ALA A 91 -4.66 10.11 14.50
N LYS A 92 -5.45 9.17 13.99
CA LYS A 92 -5.87 7.97 14.71
C LYS A 92 -5.68 6.73 13.84
N ILE A 93 -5.41 5.60 14.47
CA ILE A 93 -5.36 4.29 13.82
C ILE A 93 -6.38 3.39 14.48
N ILE A 94 -7.29 2.84 13.67
CA ILE A 94 -8.28 1.86 14.10
C ILE A 94 -7.87 0.47 13.60
N ASN A 95 -8.08 -0.54 14.43
CA ASN A 95 -7.89 -1.92 14.05
C ASN A 95 -9.20 -2.46 13.47
N ALA A 96 -9.27 -2.54 12.15
CA ALA A 96 -10.46 -2.99 11.43
C ALA A 96 -10.06 -3.53 10.04
N ASN A 97 -10.98 -4.28 9.42
CA ASN A 97 -10.86 -4.72 8.05
C ASN A 97 -11.19 -3.57 7.09
N ALA A 98 -10.35 -3.32 6.09
CA ALA A 98 -10.60 -2.30 5.08
C ALA A 98 -11.89 -2.52 4.26
N ALA A 99 -12.38 -3.76 4.16
CA ALA A 99 -13.68 -4.06 3.55
C ALA A 99 -14.87 -3.76 4.48
N GLN A 100 -14.63 -3.45 5.75
CA GLN A 100 -15.63 -3.11 6.77
C GLN A 100 -14.98 -2.22 7.82
N SER A 101 -14.67 -0.99 7.44
CA SER A 101 -13.85 -0.06 8.22
C SER A 101 -14.48 0.43 9.51
N THR A 102 -15.78 0.19 9.71
CA THR A 102 -16.61 0.72 10.83
C THR A 102 -16.79 2.25 10.80
N LEU A 103 -16.27 2.92 9.78
CA LEU A 103 -16.47 4.35 9.59
C LEU A 103 -17.88 4.65 9.04
N PRO A 104 -18.46 5.80 9.36
CA PRO A 104 -19.76 6.23 8.81
C PRO A 104 -19.72 6.41 7.29
N ASP A 105 -20.88 6.40 6.65
CA ASP A 105 -21.03 6.83 5.26
C ASP A 105 -20.59 8.29 5.12
N ALA A 106 -20.03 8.63 3.96
CA ALA A 106 -19.57 9.98 3.64
C ALA A 106 -18.68 10.62 4.73
N TYR A 107 -17.81 9.82 5.32
CA TYR A 107 -16.89 10.23 6.38
C TYR A 107 -15.71 11.06 5.86
N ALA A 108 -15.09 10.64 4.76
CA ALA A 108 -13.81 11.15 4.28
C ALA A 108 -13.92 11.96 2.98
N ASN A 109 -13.05 12.94 2.82
CA ASN A 109 -12.84 13.65 1.56
C ASN A 109 -11.85 12.90 0.65
N LYS A 110 -10.87 12.22 1.25
CA LYS A 110 -9.82 11.49 0.55
C LYS A 110 -9.66 10.11 1.18
N VAL A 111 -9.61 9.09 0.33
CA VAL A 111 -9.28 7.71 0.73
C VAL A 111 -8.12 7.24 -0.12
N TYR A 112 -7.19 6.47 0.43
CA TYR A 112 -6.15 5.85 -0.35
C TYR A 112 -5.62 4.56 0.29
N GLY A 113 -4.93 3.75 -0.52
CA GLY A 113 -4.22 2.57 -0.05
C GLY A 113 -3.07 2.22 -0.99
N GLU A 114 -2.01 1.63 -0.44
CA GLU A 114 -0.82 1.25 -1.20
C GLU A 114 -0.44 -0.20 -0.95
N ALA A 115 -0.20 -0.95 -2.04
CA ALA A 115 0.31 -2.32 -2.03
C ALA A 115 -0.50 -3.27 -1.12
N MET A 116 -1.82 -3.12 -1.10
CA MET A 116 -2.69 -3.92 -0.25
C MET A 116 -3.75 -4.71 -1.02
N LEU A 117 -4.28 -4.15 -2.12
CA LEU A 117 -5.30 -4.81 -2.94
C LEU A 117 -4.73 -5.96 -3.76
N THR A 118 -3.52 -5.83 -4.29
CA THR A 118 -2.85 -6.88 -5.08
C THR A 118 -2.82 -8.23 -4.35
N MET A 119 -2.72 -8.21 -3.02
CA MET A 119 -2.64 -9.41 -2.18
C MET A 119 -4.01 -9.98 -1.79
N GLN A 120 -5.09 -9.38 -2.27
CA GLN A 120 -6.45 -9.81 -1.95
C GLN A 120 -7.07 -10.65 -3.09
N PRO A 121 -7.93 -11.61 -2.78
CA PRO A 121 -8.82 -12.23 -3.76
C PRO A 121 -9.73 -11.18 -4.41
N LEU A 122 -10.24 -11.45 -5.62
CA LEU A 122 -11.05 -10.49 -6.38
C LEU A 122 -12.25 -9.96 -5.59
N GLU A 123 -13.00 -10.84 -4.92
CA GLU A 123 -14.17 -10.44 -4.14
C GLU A 123 -13.79 -9.52 -2.96
N GLN A 124 -12.63 -9.77 -2.35
CA GLN A 124 -12.14 -8.90 -1.29
C GLN A 124 -11.66 -7.54 -1.83
N LYS A 125 -11.04 -7.51 -3.02
CA LYS A 125 -10.73 -6.25 -3.71
C LYS A 125 -12.01 -5.43 -3.93
N LYS A 126 -13.06 -6.05 -4.48
CA LYS A 126 -14.37 -5.42 -4.69
C LYS A 126 -14.95 -4.87 -3.39
N ALA A 127 -14.95 -5.66 -2.33
CA ALA A 127 -15.47 -5.24 -1.03
C ALA A 127 -14.71 -4.04 -0.44
N ILE A 128 -13.37 -4.03 -0.55
CA ILE A 128 -12.55 -2.90 -0.08
C ILE A 128 -12.82 -1.63 -0.90
N ILE A 129 -12.92 -1.76 -2.23
CA ILE A 129 -13.20 -0.62 -3.10
C ILE A 129 -14.62 -0.09 -2.86
N ALA A 130 -15.61 -0.97 -2.68
CA ALA A 130 -16.97 -0.60 -2.30
C ALA A 130 -17.01 0.14 -0.95
N GLU A 131 -16.23 -0.31 0.02
CA GLU A 131 -16.12 0.36 1.32
C GLU A 131 -15.48 1.75 1.17
N ALA A 132 -14.43 1.89 0.34
CA ALA A 132 -13.85 3.19 0.02
C ALA A 132 -14.90 4.13 -0.60
N PHE A 133 -15.74 3.63 -1.50
CA PHE A 133 -16.83 4.39 -2.12
C PHE A 133 -17.87 4.82 -1.09
N ARG A 134 -18.29 3.91 -0.19
CA ARG A 134 -19.28 4.18 0.85
C ARG A 134 -18.83 5.29 1.82
N ILE A 135 -17.57 5.24 2.27
CA ILE A 135 -17.05 6.21 3.24
C ILE A 135 -16.62 7.54 2.61
N LEU A 136 -16.53 7.63 1.28
CA LEU A 136 -16.21 8.88 0.60
C LEU A 136 -17.42 9.80 0.54
N LYS A 137 -17.18 11.08 0.81
CA LYS A 137 -18.11 12.18 0.52
C LYS A 137 -18.25 12.34 -1.00
N SER A 138 -19.40 12.84 -1.43
CA SER A 138 -19.59 13.21 -2.85
C SER A 138 -18.49 14.17 -3.31
N GLY A 139 -17.90 13.89 -4.47
CA GLY A 139 -16.75 14.63 -5.02
C GLY A 139 -15.41 14.34 -4.34
N GLY A 140 -15.35 13.38 -3.42
CA GLY A 140 -14.10 12.91 -2.81
C GLY A 140 -13.24 12.11 -3.77
N TYR A 141 -11.96 11.93 -3.44
CA TYR A 141 -10.98 11.18 -4.25
C TYR A 141 -10.58 9.87 -3.59
N TYR A 142 -10.54 8.80 -4.38
CA TYR A 142 -9.93 7.54 -4.01
C TYR A 142 -8.66 7.31 -4.84
N GLY A 143 -7.56 7.00 -4.19
CA GLY A 143 -6.29 6.71 -4.86
C GLY A 143 -5.76 5.33 -4.45
N ILE A 144 -5.32 4.54 -5.43
CA ILE A 144 -4.64 3.27 -5.21
C ILE A 144 -3.24 3.29 -5.82
N HIS A 145 -2.32 2.61 -5.17
CA HIS A 145 -0.98 2.33 -5.70
C HIS A 145 -0.73 0.84 -5.58
N GLU A 146 -0.85 0.12 -6.69
CA GLU A 146 -0.84 -1.34 -6.73
C GLU A 146 0.13 -1.88 -7.78
N LEU A 147 0.43 -3.17 -7.71
CA LEU A 147 1.15 -3.85 -8.79
C LEU A 147 0.29 -3.88 -10.06
N GLY A 148 0.92 -3.46 -11.16
CA GLY A 148 0.35 -3.55 -12.49
C GLY A 148 1.08 -4.58 -13.37
N ILE A 149 0.35 -5.22 -14.28
CA ILE A 149 0.90 -6.03 -15.37
C ILE A 149 0.79 -5.21 -16.66
N ALA A 150 1.83 -5.24 -17.48
CA ALA A 150 1.85 -4.61 -18.79
C ALA A 150 2.46 -5.58 -19.81
N PRO A 151 1.99 -5.53 -21.08
CA PRO A 151 0.89 -4.70 -21.60
C PRO A 151 -0.48 -5.20 -21.19
N ASP A 152 -1.54 -4.39 -21.43
CA ASP A 152 -2.93 -4.81 -21.14
C ASP A 152 -3.38 -6.03 -21.97
N SER A 153 -2.69 -6.30 -23.09
CA SER A 153 -2.97 -7.45 -23.97
C SER A 153 -2.30 -8.76 -23.53
N VAL A 154 -1.71 -8.81 -22.34
CA VAL A 154 -1.08 -10.03 -21.80
C VAL A 154 -2.11 -11.17 -21.70
N SER A 155 -1.73 -12.40 -22.13
CA SER A 155 -2.62 -13.56 -22.07
C SER A 155 -2.85 -14.03 -20.63
N GLU A 156 -3.96 -14.71 -20.39
CA GLU A 156 -4.27 -15.27 -19.06
C GLU A 156 -3.21 -16.32 -18.63
N GLU A 157 -2.66 -17.09 -19.58
CA GLU A 157 -1.61 -18.06 -19.30
C GLU A 157 -0.35 -17.37 -18.71
N ILE A 158 0.08 -16.28 -19.34
CA ILE A 158 1.22 -15.49 -18.84
C ILE A 158 0.89 -14.87 -17.49
N LYS A 159 -0.34 -14.39 -17.27
CA LYS A 159 -0.74 -13.86 -15.95
C LYS A 159 -0.65 -14.93 -14.86
N GLU A 160 -1.13 -16.15 -15.12
CA GLU A 160 -1.05 -17.24 -14.15
C GLU A 160 0.41 -17.63 -13.81
N ASP A 161 1.29 -17.59 -14.80
CA ASP A 161 2.74 -17.79 -14.55
C ASP A 161 3.31 -16.67 -13.67
N ILE A 162 2.99 -15.40 -13.97
CA ILE A 162 3.38 -14.25 -13.14
C ILE A 162 2.84 -14.39 -11.71
N TYR A 163 1.60 -14.79 -11.54
CA TYR A 163 0.99 -14.98 -10.22
C TYR A 163 1.70 -16.04 -9.41
N ARG A 164 2.04 -17.17 -10.05
CA ARG A 164 2.76 -18.25 -9.41
C ARG A 164 4.15 -17.80 -8.97
N GLU A 165 4.97 -17.29 -9.88
CA GLU A 165 6.34 -16.85 -9.59
C GLU A 165 6.38 -15.73 -8.55
N LEU A 166 5.50 -14.75 -8.67
CA LEU A 166 5.42 -13.65 -7.72
C LEU A 166 5.02 -14.14 -6.33
N SER A 167 3.98 -14.98 -6.24
CA SER A 167 3.49 -15.52 -4.97
C SER A 167 4.52 -16.40 -4.28
N GLU A 168 5.29 -17.20 -5.02
CA GLU A 168 6.40 -17.99 -4.50
C GLU A 168 7.54 -17.10 -3.98
N THR A 169 7.88 -16.05 -4.73
CA THR A 169 8.96 -15.12 -4.38
C THR A 169 8.66 -14.33 -3.12
N ILE A 170 7.48 -13.71 -3.05
CA ILE A 170 7.11 -12.84 -1.92
C ILE A 170 6.37 -13.59 -0.79
N ARG A 171 6.04 -14.86 -1.00
CA ARG A 171 5.30 -15.73 -0.06
C ARG A 171 3.95 -15.17 0.38
N VAL A 172 3.28 -14.49 -0.52
CA VAL A 172 1.93 -13.96 -0.36
C VAL A 172 1.20 -14.20 -1.66
N HIS A 173 -0.07 -14.56 -1.60
CA HIS A 173 -0.90 -14.61 -2.79
C HIS A 173 -0.97 -13.22 -3.42
N ALA A 174 -0.30 -13.04 -4.56
CA ALA A 174 -0.31 -11.80 -5.30
C ALA A 174 -1.05 -11.99 -6.62
N ARG A 175 -2.01 -11.14 -6.86
CA ARG A 175 -2.84 -11.10 -8.08
C ARG A 175 -2.82 -9.68 -8.64
N PRO A 176 -1.68 -9.25 -9.21
CA PRO A 176 -1.62 -7.99 -9.92
C PRO A 176 -2.58 -8.01 -11.12
N MET A 177 -3.07 -6.87 -11.52
CA MET A 177 -4.01 -6.70 -12.62
C MET A 177 -3.43 -5.75 -13.64
N THR A 178 -3.90 -5.79 -14.89
CA THR A 178 -3.53 -4.79 -15.89
C THR A 178 -4.15 -3.43 -15.55
N ALA A 179 -3.70 -2.35 -16.20
CA ALA A 179 -4.28 -1.03 -15.97
C ALA A 179 -5.77 -0.98 -16.36
N LEU A 180 -6.14 -1.67 -17.44
CA LEU A 180 -7.54 -1.80 -17.85
C LEU A 180 -8.39 -2.55 -16.82
N GLU A 181 -7.87 -3.64 -16.24
CA GLU A 181 -8.58 -4.40 -15.22
C GLU A 181 -8.75 -3.62 -13.92
N TRP A 182 -7.71 -2.90 -13.47
CA TRP A 182 -7.82 -2.00 -12.31
C TRP A 182 -8.86 -0.90 -12.54
N THR A 183 -8.84 -0.30 -13.74
CA THR A 183 -9.80 0.73 -14.13
C THR A 183 -11.22 0.19 -14.13
N ALA A 184 -11.47 -0.95 -14.80
CA ALA A 184 -12.79 -1.57 -14.85
C ALA A 184 -13.31 -1.93 -13.45
N LEU A 185 -12.44 -2.45 -12.57
CA LEU A 185 -12.81 -2.80 -11.21
C LEU A 185 -13.24 -1.58 -10.38
N LEU A 186 -12.55 -0.44 -10.54
CA LEU A 186 -12.91 0.81 -9.87
C LEU A 186 -14.22 1.39 -10.44
N GLU A 187 -14.39 1.36 -11.74
CA GLU A 187 -15.61 1.85 -12.43
C GLU A 187 -16.84 1.01 -12.08
N GLU A 188 -16.68 -0.33 -11.92
CA GLU A 188 -17.75 -1.22 -11.44
C GLU A 188 -18.29 -0.79 -10.06
N GLN A 189 -17.43 -0.22 -9.22
CA GLN A 189 -17.81 0.28 -7.90
C GLN A 189 -18.27 1.76 -7.90
N GLY A 190 -18.44 2.38 -9.06
CA GLY A 190 -18.98 3.72 -9.21
C GLY A 190 -17.94 4.86 -9.26
N PHE A 191 -16.66 4.56 -9.30
CA PHE A 191 -15.62 5.56 -9.45
C PHE A 191 -15.48 6.02 -10.90
N LYS A 192 -15.15 7.30 -11.08
CA LYS A 192 -14.70 7.85 -12.37
C LYS A 192 -13.19 7.99 -12.33
N ILE A 193 -12.50 7.37 -13.29
CA ILE A 193 -11.04 7.44 -13.37
C ILE A 193 -10.62 8.82 -13.86
N ILE A 194 -9.75 9.47 -13.09
CA ILE A 194 -9.21 10.79 -13.37
C ILE A 194 -7.78 10.69 -13.92
N ARG A 195 -6.99 9.75 -13.36
CA ARG A 195 -5.56 9.66 -13.68
C ARG A 195 -5.05 8.23 -13.50
N VAL A 196 -4.21 7.79 -14.41
CA VAL A 196 -3.44 6.54 -14.31
C VAL A 196 -1.97 6.87 -14.51
N GLU A 197 -1.11 6.40 -13.60
CA GLU A 197 0.33 6.57 -13.66
C GLU A 197 1.02 5.22 -13.55
N HIS A 198 2.16 5.10 -14.21
CA HIS A 198 2.97 3.89 -14.20
C HIS A 198 4.40 4.20 -13.75
N ASN A 199 5.00 3.27 -13.05
CA ASN A 199 6.41 3.30 -12.70
C ASN A 199 6.96 1.87 -12.63
N PRO A 200 8.13 1.56 -13.22
CA PRO A 200 8.71 0.23 -13.15
C PRO A 200 8.93 -0.23 -11.71
N MET A 201 8.71 -1.54 -11.46
CA MET A 201 9.01 -2.16 -10.18
C MET A 201 10.50 -2.50 -10.09
N LEU A 202 11.28 -1.61 -9.50
CA LEU A 202 12.74 -1.70 -9.39
C LEU A 202 13.21 -1.72 -7.93
N LEU A 203 12.53 -2.49 -7.07
CA LEU A 203 12.70 -2.46 -5.61
C LEU A 203 14.13 -2.71 -5.12
N LEU A 204 14.92 -3.49 -5.83
CA LEU A 204 16.29 -3.88 -5.45
C LEU A 204 17.36 -3.27 -6.36
N GLU A 205 16.98 -2.47 -7.35
CA GLU A 205 17.94 -1.76 -8.17
C GLU A 205 18.66 -0.68 -7.35
N ARG A 206 20.00 -0.59 -7.45
CA ARG A 206 20.82 0.31 -6.64
C ARG A 206 20.39 1.77 -6.75
N SER A 207 20.13 2.24 -7.96
CA SER A 207 19.66 3.60 -8.23
C SER A 207 18.35 3.89 -7.50
N ARG A 208 17.39 2.98 -7.58
CA ARG A 208 16.09 3.07 -6.91
C ARG A 208 16.24 2.98 -5.38
N MET A 209 17.06 2.07 -4.88
CA MET A 209 17.32 1.95 -3.44
C MET A 209 17.90 3.25 -2.86
N ILE A 210 18.85 3.90 -3.58
CA ILE A 210 19.41 5.18 -3.15
C ILE A 210 18.34 6.29 -3.19
N GLN A 211 17.53 6.32 -4.21
CA GLN A 211 16.46 7.30 -4.37
C GLN A 211 15.37 7.16 -3.29
N ASP A 212 14.97 5.93 -2.97
CA ASP A 212 13.90 5.63 -2.02
C ASP A 212 14.36 5.78 -0.56
N GLU A 213 15.57 5.34 -0.24
CA GLU A 213 16.06 5.18 1.14
C GLU A 213 17.16 6.19 1.51
N GLY A 214 17.83 6.77 0.53
CA GLY A 214 19.05 7.55 0.71
C GLY A 214 20.29 6.66 0.91
N TRP A 215 21.47 7.15 0.52
CA TRP A 215 22.70 6.38 0.47
C TRP A 215 23.17 5.85 1.84
N LEU A 216 23.00 6.61 2.93
CA LEU A 216 23.34 6.17 4.30
C LEU A 216 22.52 4.95 4.73
N ARG A 217 21.25 4.92 4.35
CA ARG A 217 20.38 3.81 4.70
C ARG A 217 20.65 2.59 3.82
N VAL A 218 21.01 2.78 2.55
CA VAL A 218 21.47 1.69 1.69
C VAL A 218 22.69 1.01 2.29
N LEU A 219 23.65 1.74 2.86
CA LEU A 219 24.77 1.17 3.59
C LEU A 219 24.31 0.37 4.80
N LEU A 220 23.35 0.87 5.57
CA LEU A 220 22.78 0.14 6.71
C LEU A 220 22.07 -1.16 6.26
N ILE A 221 21.28 -1.09 5.19
CA ILE A 221 20.59 -2.26 4.61
C ILE A 221 21.64 -3.29 4.15
N THR A 222 22.68 -2.85 3.46
CA THR A 222 23.78 -3.73 3.03
C THR A 222 24.50 -4.38 4.21
N PHE A 223 24.79 -3.60 5.26
CA PHE A 223 25.40 -4.13 6.48
C PHE A 223 24.49 -5.15 7.17
N ASN A 224 23.19 -4.85 7.29
CA ASN A 224 22.23 -5.80 7.88
C ASN A 224 22.08 -7.06 7.03
N LEU A 225 22.15 -6.97 5.69
CA LEU A 225 22.15 -8.12 4.79
C LEU A 225 23.36 -9.05 5.04
N LEU A 226 24.53 -8.48 5.33
CA LEU A 226 25.71 -9.25 5.71
C LEU A 226 25.56 -9.89 7.09
N ARG A 227 24.88 -9.22 8.04
CA ARG A 227 24.65 -9.70 9.40
C ARG A 227 23.60 -10.81 9.49
N PHE A 228 22.64 -10.85 8.55
CA PHE A 228 21.55 -11.83 8.53
C PHE A 228 21.67 -12.79 7.34
N PRO A 229 22.51 -13.84 7.43
CA PRO A 229 22.78 -14.77 6.32
C PRO A 229 21.52 -15.52 5.83
N GLU A 230 20.53 -15.72 6.70
CA GLU A 230 19.25 -16.35 6.35
C GLU A 230 18.42 -15.49 5.40
N ILE A 231 18.44 -14.17 5.59
CA ILE A 231 17.77 -13.23 4.70
C ILE A 231 18.53 -13.10 3.39
N ARG A 232 19.89 -13.07 3.45
CA ARG A 232 20.76 -13.00 2.27
C ARG A 232 20.54 -14.13 1.26
N LYS A 233 20.19 -15.33 1.73
CA LYS A 233 19.90 -16.47 0.84
C LYS A 233 18.55 -16.36 0.12
N ARG A 234 17.71 -15.38 0.51
CA ARG A 234 16.33 -15.22 0.05
C ARG A 234 16.09 -13.93 -0.73
N VAL A 235 17.03 -13.01 -0.72
CA VAL A 235 17.07 -11.72 -1.43
C VAL A 235 18.14 -11.79 -2.53
#